data_0aad617f7079db197711da040de11bee
#
_entry.id   0aad617f7079db197711da040de11bee
#
_cell.length_a   1.000
_cell.length_b   1.000
_cell.length_c   1.000
_cell.angle_alpha   90.00
_cell.angle_beta   90.00
_cell.angle_gamma   90.00
#
_symmetry.space_group_name_H-M   'P 1'
#
loop_
_entity.id
_entity.type
_entity.pdbx_description
1 polymer ?
#
loop_
_entity_poly.entity_id
_entity_poly.type
_entity_poly.pdbx_seq_one_letter_code
_entity_poly.pdbx_strand_id
1 'polypeptide(L)' 'MPVTINGQTYYRTAEVCLMVGIGKSTLFRWIKEGIMEEVEHRDRRGWRLFTEDEINKVKMEVNGIRKSYIVQDAR' A
#
# COMPACT_ATOMS: atom_id res chain seq x y z
N MET A 1 14.57 1.08 -4.00
CA MET A 1 14.90 -0.12 -4.74
C MET A 1 14.23 -1.33 -4.09
N PRO A 2 13.65 -2.23 -4.90
CA PRO A 2 13.04 -3.42 -4.34
C PRO A 2 14.06 -4.29 -3.60
N VAL A 3 13.56 -5.04 -2.66
CA VAL A 3 14.39 -5.95 -1.86
C VAL A 3 13.91 -7.36 -2.11
N THR A 4 14.82 -8.27 -2.39
CA THR A 4 14.48 -9.67 -2.61
C THR A 4 15.00 -10.51 -1.47
N ILE A 5 14.12 -11.27 -0.83
CA ILE A 5 14.47 -12.14 0.28
C ILE A 5 13.83 -13.50 0.03
N ASN A 6 14.65 -14.54 -0.03
CA ASN A 6 14.17 -15.91 -0.27
C ASN A 6 13.30 -16.01 -1.51
N GLY A 7 13.69 -15.30 -2.58
CA GLY A 7 12.96 -15.34 -3.83
C GLY A 7 11.70 -14.49 -3.88
N GLN A 8 11.37 -13.83 -2.78
CA GLN A 8 10.19 -12.96 -2.69
C GLN A 8 10.63 -11.51 -2.80
N THR A 9 9.96 -10.73 -3.65
CA THR A 9 10.28 -9.33 -3.82
C THR A 9 9.44 -8.48 -2.89
N TYR A 10 10.09 -7.54 -2.21
CA TYR A 10 9.43 -6.60 -1.33
C TYR A 10 9.75 -5.18 -1.79
N TYR A 11 8.90 -4.24 -1.45
CA TYR A 11 9.03 -2.85 -1.86
C TYR A 11 9.05 -1.96 -0.64
N ARG A 12 9.81 -0.88 -0.73
CA ARG A 12 9.89 0.07 0.37
C ARG A 12 8.80 1.12 0.24
N THR A 13 8.53 1.82 1.34
CA THR A 13 7.46 2.82 1.38
C THR A 13 7.55 3.82 0.24
N ALA A 14 8.74 4.36 -0.02
CA ALA A 14 8.89 5.35 -1.07
C ALA A 14 8.51 4.79 -2.43
N GLU A 15 8.87 3.54 -2.68
CA GLU A 15 8.54 2.90 -3.95
C GLU A 15 7.05 2.68 -4.10
N VAL A 16 6.41 2.24 -3.00
CA VAL A 16 4.96 2.04 -3.03
C VAL A 16 4.25 3.35 -3.33
N CYS A 17 4.67 4.43 -2.68
CA CYS A 17 4.07 5.72 -2.89
C CYS A 17 4.19 6.18 -4.33
N LEU A 18 5.36 5.96 -4.94
CA LEU A 18 5.55 6.29 -6.34
C LEU A 18 4.67 5.44 -7.25
N MET A 19 4.58 4.16 -6.94
CA MET A 19 3.82 3.22 -7.77
C MET A 19 2.33 3.53 -7.76
N VAL A 20 1.79 3.94 -6.62
CA VAL A 20 0.36 4.18 -6.51
C VAL A 20 -0.01 5.66 -6.59
N GLY A 21 0.97 6.55 -6.59
CA GLY A 21 0.71 7.97 -6.81
C GLY A 21 0.20 8.72 -5.59
N ILE A 22 0.62 8.34 -4.39
CA ILE A 22 0.23 9.06 -3.18
C ILE A 22 1.48 9.47 -2.40
N GLY A 23 1.31 10.39 -1.47
CA GLY A 23 2.41 10.81 -0.61
C GLY A 23 2.57 9.88 0.57
N LYS A 24 3.75 9.91 1.18
CA LYS A 24 4.02 9.09 2.36
C LYS A 24 3.09 9.46 3.50
N SER A 25 2.81 10.74 3.66
CA SER A 25 1.92 11.18 4.73
C SER A 25 0.54 10.56 4.59
N THR A 26 0.04 10.48 3.38
CA THR A 26 -1.25 9.87 3.13
C THR A 26 -1.23 8.39 3.49
N LEU A 27 -0.19 7.68 3.05
CA LEU A 27 -0.09 6.25 3.34
C LEU A 27 0.00 6.00 4.84
N PHE A 28 0.82 6.76 5.55
CA PHE A 28 0.96 6.58 6.99
C PHE A 28 -0.32 6.91 7.73
N ARG A 29 -1.04 7.93 7.27
CA ARG A 29 -2.33 8.27 7.87
C ARG A 29 -3.33 7.14 7.69
N TRP A 30 -3.36 6.54 6.51
CA TRP A 30 -4.26 5.42 6.26
C TRP A 30 -3.96 4.24 7.18
N ILE A 31 -2.68 3.95 7.40
CA ILE A 31 -2.32 2.87 8.30
C ILE A 31 -2.72 3.22 9.72
N LYS A 32 -2.47 4.46 10.13
CA LYS A 32 -2.80 4.90 11.47
C LYS A 32 -4.29 4.87 11.74
N GLU A 33 -5.08 5.22 10.74
CA GLU A 33 -6.54 5.27 10.88
C GLU A 33 -7.21 3.93 10.65
N GLY A 34 -6.43 2.91 10.33
CA GLY A 34 -6.99 1.58 10.12
C GLY A 34 -7.60 1.35 8.76
N ILE A 35 -7.46 2.31 7.85
CA ILE A 35 -7.93 2.14 6.48
C ILE A 35 -7.09 1.07 5.77
N MET A 36 -5.79 1.07 6.03
CA MET A 36 -4.87 0.06 5.53
C MET A 36 -4.29 -0.70 6.70
N GLU A 37 -4.13 -2.00 6.53
CA GLU A 37 -3.50 -2.81 7.56
C GLU A 37 -2.00 -2.54 7.60
N GLU A 38 -1.43 -2.65 8.80
CA GLU A 38 0.01 -2.54 8.95
C GLU A 38 0.69 -3.69 8.22
N VAL A 39 1.87 -3.42 7.69
CA VAL A 39 2.62 -4.46 6.96
C VAL A 39 3.05 -5.57 7.90
N GLU A 40 3.17 -6.77 7.34
CA GLU A 40 3.63 -7.93 8.10
C GLU A 40 5.15 -8.04 8.14
N HIS A 41 5.83 -7.35 7.25
CA HIS A 41 7.27 -7.52 7.09
C HIS A 41 7.99 -6.20 7.30
N ARG A 42 9.15 -6.28 7.98
CA ARG A 42 10.05 -5.15 8.14
C ARG A 42 11.46 -5.65 7.97
N ASP A 43 12.36 -4.77 7.53
CA ASP A 43 13.76 -5.16 7.44
C ASP A 43 14.38 -5.07 8.83
N ARG A 44 15.68 -5.37 8.92
CA ARG A 44 16.33 -5.41 10.22
C ARG A 44 16.43 -4.03 10.87
N ARG A 45 16.23 -2.97 10.11
CA ARG A 45 16.19 -1.61 10.66
C ARG A 45 14.81 -1.20 11.14
N GLY A 46 13.82 -2.05 10.91
CA GLY A 46 12.44 -1.73 11.27
C GLY A 46 11.67 -0.98 10.21
N TRP A 47 12.24 -0.82 9.01
CA TRP A 47 11.55 -0.14 7.92
C TRP A 47 10.52 -1.08 7.30
N ARG A 48 9.39 -0.53 6.91
CA ARG A 48 8.32 -1.32 6.32
C ARG A 48 8.71 -1.91 4.98
N LEU A 49 8.33 -3.16 4.76
CA LEU A 49 8.49 -3.84 3.48
C LEU A 49 7.10 -4.27 3.02
N PHE A 50 6.75 -3.90 1.80
CA PHE A 50 5.42 -4.18 1.25
C PHE A 50 5.52 -5.29 0.23
N THR A 51 4.60 -6.26 0.30
CA THR A 51 4.47 -7.28 -0.74
C THR A 51 3.63 -6.73 -1.87
N GLU A 52 3.63 -7.44 -3.00
CA GLU A 52 2.79 -7.03 -4.12
C GLU A 52 1.31 -7.03 -3.74
N ASP A 53 0.89 -8.00 -2.93
CA ASP A 53 -0.49 -8.04 -2.48
C ASP A 53 -0.86 -6.80 -1.68
N GLU A 54 0.05 -6.38 -0.82
CA GLU A 54 -0.18 -5.18 -0.03
C GLU A 54 -0.23 -3.93 -0.90
N ILE A 55 0.63 -3.88 -1.92
CA ILE A 55 0.61 -2.77 -2.85
C ILE A 55 -0.70 -2.74 -3.62
N ASN A 56 -1.21 -3.92 -4.02
CA ASN A 56 -2.49 -3.97 -4.70
C ASN A 56 -3.62 -3.47 -3.81
N LYS A 57 -3.55 -3.76 -2.51
CA LYS A 57 -4.54 -3.23 -1.58
C LYS A 57 -4.49 -1.72 -1.52
N VAL A 58 -3.28 -1.15 -1.53
CA VAL A 58 -3.14 0.30 -1.55
C VAL A 58 -3.74 0.88 -2.83
N LYS A 59 -3.46 0.23 -3.96
CA LYS A 59 -4.03 0.67 -5.23
C LYS A 59 -5.55 0.65 -5.20
N MET A 60 -6.11 -0.39 -4.63
CA MET A 60 -7.56 -0.49 -4.52
C MET A 60 -8.13 0.60 -3.63
N GLU A 61 -7.40 0.95 -2.57
CA GLU A 61 -7.84 2.02 -1.70
C GLU A 61 -7.87 3.35 -2.44
N VAL A 62 -6.86 3.60 -3.26
CA VAL A 62 -6.78 4.83 -4.04
C VAL A 62 -7.89 4.92 -5.06
N ASN A 63 -8.24 3.80 -5.70
CA ASN A 63 -9.18 3.79 -6.81
C ASN A 63 -10.49 3.14 -6.48
N GLY A 64 -10.47 2.10 -5.67
CA GLY A 64 -11.61 1.22 -5.49
C GLY A 64 -12.75 1.84 -4.73
N ILE A 65 -12.45 2.67 -3.76
CA ILE A 65 -13.50 3.29 -2.96
C ILE A 65 -14.41 4.10 -3.85
N ARG A 66 -13.82 4.84 -4.76
CA ARG A 66 -14.61 5.68 -5.65
C ARG A 66 -15.46 4.84 -6.56
N LYS A 67 -14.91 3.74 -7.01
CA LYS A 67 -15.69 2.84 -7.86
C LYS A 67 -16.87 2.27 -7.14
N SER A 68 -16.69 1.93 -5.88
CA SER A 68 -17.77 1.37 -5.10
C SER A 68 -18.93 2.32 -4.98
N TYR A 69 -18.64 3.57 -4.76
CA TYR A 69 -19.68 4.55 -4.67
C TYR A 69 -20.39 4.77 -5.96
N ILE A 70 -19.63 4.81 -7.03
CA ILE A 70 -20.18 5.09 -8.34
C ILE A 70 -21.06 3.99 -8.81
N VAL A 71 -20.67 2.81 -8.52
CA VAL A 71 -21.39 1.66 -9.01
C VAL A 71 -22.80 1.66 -8.54
N GLN A 72 -22.98 2.25 -7.50
CA GLN A 72 -24.31 2.26 -7.10
C GLN A 72 -25.06 3.22 -7.82
N ASP A 73 -24.51 3.53 -8.38
CA ASP A 73 -25.18 4.05 -8.74
C ASP A 73 -25.51 4.02 -9.43
N ALA A 74 -25.18 3.85 -9.51
CA ALA A 74 -25.51 3.83 -9.99
C ALA A 74 -26.01 3.99 -10.19
N ARG A 75 -26.02 4.38 -10.02
CA ARG A 75 -26.55 4.68 -10.08
C ARG A 75 -26.88 4.93 -10.53
#